data_df6f31e0766577fc4dece3203cd10852
#
_entry.id   df6f31e0766577fc4dece3203cd10852
#
_cell.length_a   1.000
_cell.length_b   1.000
_cell.length_c   1.000
_cell.angle_alpha   90.00
_cell.angle_beta   90.00
_cell.angle_gamma   90.00
#
_symmetry.space_group_name_H-M   'P 1'
#
loop_
_entity.id
_entity.type
_entity.pdbx_description
1 polymer ?
#
loop_
_entity_poly.entity_id
_entity_poly.type
_entity_poly.pdbx_seq_one_letter_code
_entity_poly.pdbx_strand_id
1 'polypeptide(L)'
;MILKENQLDNTLIMAKKILIMGLPGSGKTTIAKLLVPMFNAVWLNADKVREEVNDWDFSPTGRTRQADRMKNYAQKALDDNRNVIADFVCPTEQTRADFGADYIIWMDTIKEGRFEDTNKMFEPPKKYDF
;
A
#
# COMPACT_ATOMS: atom_id res chain seq x y z
N MET A 1 30.98 19.20 -8.97
CA MET A 1 30.42 19.43 -7.64
C MET A 1 28.91 19.27 -7.57
N ILE A 2 28.15 19.99 -8.38
CA ILE A 2 26.71 19.88 -8.44
C ILE A 2 26.24 18.47 -8.84
N LEU A 3 26.90 17.87 -9.83
CA LEU A 3 26.58 16.50 -10.25
C LEU A 3 26.83 15.49 -9.13
N LYS A 4 27.87 15.72 -8.35
CA LYS A 4 28.24 14.86 -7.24
C LYS A 4 27.22 14.97 -6.11
N GLU A 5 26.69 16.16 -5.84
CA GLU A 5 25.64 16.38 -4.87
C GLU A 5 24.33 15.72 -5.33
N ASN A 6 23.99 15.86 -6.60
CA ASN A 6 22.80 15.20 -7.17
C ASN A 6 22.92 13.68 -7.10
N GLN A 7 24.11 13.13 -7.32
CA GLN A 7 24.34 11.69 -7.18
C GLN A 7 24.22 11.25 -5.73
N LEU A 8 24.71 12.05 -4.78
CA LEU A 8 24.55 11.77 -3.35
C LEU A 8 23.09 11.83 -2.95
N ASP A 9 22.34 12.81 -3.43
CA ASP A 9 20.90 12.93 -3.18
C ASP A 9 20.15 11.72 -3.72
N ASN A 10 20.45 11.28 -4.93
CA ASN A 10 19.85 10.08 -5.52
C ASN A 10 20.22 8.81 -4.76
N THR A 11 21.40 8.78 -4.12
CA THR A 11 21.83 7.66 -3.31
C THR A 11 21.17 7.69 -1.93
N LEU A 12 21.02 8.88 -1.33
CA LEU A 12 20.43 9.06 -0.01
C LEU A 12 18.91 9.05 -0.03
N ILE A 13 18.30 9.60 -1.09
CA ILE A 13 16.85 9.64 -1.25
C ILE A 13 16.42 8.43 -2.05
N MET A 14 16.35 7.30 -1.38
CA MET A 14 15.85 6.08 -1.99
C MET A 14 14.33 6.12 -2.07
N ALA A 15 13.81 5.49 -3.10
CA ALA A 15 12.37 5.33 -3.25
C ALA A 15 11.76 4.61 -2.04
N LYS A 16 10.60 5.08 -1.60
CA LYS A 16 9.92 4.56 -0.43
C LYS A 16 8.61 3.90 -0.81
N LYS A 17 8.27 2.88 -0.04
CA LYS A 17 7.03 2.14 -0.14
C LYS A 17 6.13 2.53 1.03
N ILE A 18 5.01 3.17 0.73
CA ILE A 18 4.05 3.65 1.70
C ILE A 18 2.77 2.83 1.58
N LEU A 19 2.32 2.28 2.69
CA LEU A 19 1.06 1.55 2.78
C LEU A 19 0.01 2.43 3.46
N ILE A 20 -1.13 2.63 2.78
CA ILE A 20 -2.32 3.20 3.39
C ILE A 20 -3.27 2.04 3.59
N MET A 21 -3.54 1.71 4.84
CA MET A 21 -4.36 0.56 5.21
C MET A 21 -5.58 0.96 6.03
N GLY A 22 -6.54 0.09 6.09
CA GLY A 22 -7.76 0.30 6.85
C GLY A 22 -8.92 -0.44 6.20
N LEU A 23 -10.04 -0.47 6.92
CA LEU A 23 -11.25 -1.13 6.45
C LEU A 23 -11.80 -0.45 5.18
N PRO A 24 -12.55 -1.19 4.34
CA PRO A 24 -13.23 -0.59 3.19
C PRO A 24 -14.11 0.58 3.64
N GLY A 25 -14.00 1.70 2.94
CA GLY A 25 -14.76 2.92 3.27
C GLY A 25 -14.10 3.82 4.29
N SER A 26 -12.87 3.54 4.73
CA SER A 26 -12.17 4.35 5.73
C SER A 26 -11.54 5.63 5.17
N GLY A 27 -11.54 5.83 3.86
CA GLY A 27 -10.97 7.02 3.24
C GLY A 27 -9.57 6.85 2.66
N LYS A 28 -9.10 5.62 2.49
CA LYS A 28 -7.76 5.32 1.96
C LYS A 28 -7.52 5.98 0.59
N THR A 29 -8.49 5.83 -0.31
CA THR A 29 -8.39 6.37 -1.67
C THR A 29 -8.29 7.89 -1.66
N THR A 30 -9.03 8.55 -0.79
CA THR A 30 -9.01 10.01 -0.65
C THR A 30 -7.62 10.51 -0.26
N ILE A 31 -6.99 9.86 0.72
CA ILE A 31 -5.63 10.21 1.14
C ILE A 31 -4.61 9.88 0.04
N ALA A 32 -4.76 8.73 -0.61
CA ALA A 32 -3.87 8.35 -1.71
C ALA A 32 -3.89 9.40 -2.83
N LYS A 33 -5.06 9.88 -3.21
CA LYS A 33 -5.21 10.93 -4.24
C LYS A 33 -4.43 12.20 -3.90
N LEU A 34 -4.34 12.54 -2.63
CA LEU A 34 -3.59 13.71 -2.18
C LEU A 34 -2.08 13.45 -2.17
N LEU A 35 -1.67 12.28 -1.68
CA LEU A 35 -0.25 11.98 -1.46
C LEU A 35 0.49 11.57 -2.74
N VAL A 36 -0.18 10.89 -3.66
CA VAL A 36 0.45 10.40 -4.89
C VAL A 36 1.15 11.52 -5.68
N PRO A 37 0.50 12.65 -5.99
CA PRO A 37 1.21 13.72 -6.70
C PRO A 37 2.27 14.42 -5.84
N MET A 38 2.07 14.51 -4.52
CA MET A 38 3.04 15.14 -3.63
C MET A 38 4.38 14.43 -3.63
N PHE A 39 4.37 13.10 -3.72
CA PHE A 39 5.58 12.27 -3.70
C PHE A 39 5.97 11.75 -5.07
N ASN A 40 5.29 12.19 -6.11
CA ASN A 40 5.49 11.68 -7.48
C ASN A 40 5.51 10.14 -7.48
N ALA A 41 4.53 9.55 -6.81
CA ALA A 41 4.49 8.11 -6.55
C ALA A 41 3.71 7.35 -7.60
N VAL A 42 4.06 6.07 -7.75
CA VAL A 42 3.18 5.09 -8.41
C VAL A 42 2.07 4.76 -7.42
N TRP A 43 0.84 4.82 -7.89
CA TRP A 43 -0.33 4.50 -7.06
C TRP A 43 -0.80 3.09 -7.34
N LEU A 44 -0.77 2.25 -6.31
CA LEU A 44 -1.33 0.89 -6.36
C LEU A 44 -2.60 0.87 -5.52
N ASN A 45 -3.74 1.06 -6.19
CA ASN A 45 -5.05 0.89 -5.58
C ASN A 45 -5.50 -0.55 -5.81
N ALA A 46 -5.85 -1.26 -4.73
CA ALA A 46 -6.14 -2.69 -4.82
C ALA A 46 -7.31 -3.02 -5.74
N ASP A 47 -8.37 -2.20 -5.74
CA ASP A 47 -9.52 -2.44 -6.61
C ASP A 47 -9.15 -2.26 -8.08
N LYS A 48 -8.35 -1.26 -8.39
CA LYS A 48 -7.83 -1.03 -9.74
C LYS A 48 -6.96 -2.19 -10.21
N VAL A 49 -6.11 -2.68 -9.34
CA VAL A 49 -5.25 -3.84 -9.64
C VAL A 49 -6.09 -5.07 -9.93
N ARG A 50 -7.13 -5.32 -9.12
CA ARG A 50 -8.05 -6.43 -9.36
C ARG A 50 -8.78 -6.28 -10.69
N GLU A 51 -9.22 -5.08 -11.00
CA GLU A 51 -9.90 -4.78 -12.27
C GLU A 51 -9.00 -5.09 -13.47
N GLU A 52 -7.76 -4.66 -13.42
CA GLU A 52 -6.79 -4.86 -14.52
C GLU A 52 -6.54 -6.33 -14.83
N VAL A 53 -6.53 -7.19 -13.80
CA VAL A 53 -6.29 -8.63 -13.96
C VAL A 53 -7.58 -9.44 -13.91
N ASN A 54 -8.71 -8.79 -13.73
CA ASN A 54 -10.03 -9.42 -13.61
C ASN A 54 -10.05 -10.55 -12.57
N ASP A 55 -9.51 -10.26 -11.37
CA ASP A 55 -9.44 -11.22 -10.27
C ASP A 55 -10.19 -10.67 -9.06
N TRP A 56 -11.43 -11.09 -8.92
CA TRP A 56 -12.33 -10.69 -7.83
C TRP A 56 -12.53 -11.82 -6.82
N ASP A 57 -11.55 -12.72 -6.73
CA ASP A 57 -11.57 -13.81 -5.77
C ASP A 57 -11.16 -13.31 -4.38
N PHE A 58 -12.12 -13.26 -3.47
CA PHE A 58 -11.92 -12.84 -2.08
C PHE A 58 -11.80 -14.03 -1.12
N SER A 59 -11.63 -15.24 -1.64
CA SER A 59 -11.28 -16.40 -0.81
C SER A 59 -9.90 -16.18 -0.17
N PRO A 60 -9.53 -16.95 0.86
CA PRO A 60 -8.19 -16.85 1.44
C PRO A 60 -7.06 -16.96 0.40
N THR A 61 -7.18 -17.88 -0.54
CA THR A 61 -6.20 -18.04 -1.63
C THR A 61 -6.18 -16.81 -2.54
N GLY A 62 -7.34 -16.29 -2.90
CA GLY A 62 -7.47 -15.10 -3.74
C GLY A 62 -6.91 -13.85 -3.08
N ARG A 63 -7.12 -13.71 -1.77
CA ARG A 63 -6.56 -12.58 -1.00
C ARG A 63 -5.05 -12.66 -0.91
N THR A 64 -4.49 -13.85 -0.73
CA THR A 64 -3.04 -14.06 -0.74
C THR A 64 -2.44 -13.72 -2.11
N ARG A 65 -3.09 -14.18 -3.18
CA ARG A 65 -2.66 -13.89 -4.55
C ARG A 65 -2.66 -12.39 -4.83
N GLN A 66 -3.67 -11.67 -4.36
CA GLN A 66 -3.76 -10.22 -4.50
C GLN A 66 -2.65 -9.51 -3.71
N ALA A 67 -2.39 -9.94 -2.50
CA ALA A 67 -1.31 -9.36 -1.67
C ALA A 67 0.06 -9.55 -2.33
N ASP A 68 0.33 -10.73 -2.89
CA ASP A 68 1.55 -11.01 -3.62
C ASP A 68 1.67 -10.13 -4.87
N ARG A 69 0.57 -9.93 -5.56
CA ARG A 69 0.50 -9.05 -6.75
C ARG A 69 0.84 -7.61 -6.39
N MET A 70 0.24 -7.10 -5.32
CA MET A 70 0.52 -5.75 -4.81
C MET A 70 2.00 -5.60 -4.46
N LYS A 71 2.55 -6.59 -3.77
CA LYS A 71 3.97 -6.62 -3.40
C LYS A 71 4.88 -6.59 -4.63
N ASN A 72 4.58 -7.42 -5.63
CA ASN A 72 5.39 -7.50 -6.84
C ASN A 72 5.35 -6.23 -7.66
N TYR A 73 4.18 -5.60 -7.79
CA TYR A 73 4.05 -4.33 -8.49
C TYR A 73 4.80 -3.22 -7.76
N ALA A 74 4.73 -3.21 -6.43
CA ALA A 74 5.47 -2.25 -5.62
C ALA A 74 6.98 -2.42 -5.83
N GLN A 75 7.47 -3.66 -5.84
CA GLN A 75 8.89 -3.94 -6.03
C GLN A 75 9.38 -3.45 -7.40
N LYS A 76 8.59 -3.64 -8.44
CA LYS A 76 8.91 -3.13 -9.78
C LYS A 76 9.11 -1.61 -9.79
N ALA A 77 8.22 -0.88 -9.14
CA ALA A 77 8.31 0.56 -9.07
C ALA A 77 9.55 1.00 -8.26
N LEU A 78 9.82 0.33 -7.14
CA LEU A 78 11.00 0.60 -6.34
C LEU A 78 12.29 0.34 -7.13
N ASP A 79 12.32 -0.73 -7.92
CA ASP A 79 13.48 -1.06 -8.78
C ASP A 79 13.73 0.04 -9.82
N ASP A 80 12.67 0.73 -10.24
CA ASP A 80 12.77 1.89 -11.12
C ASP A 80 13.01 3.20 -10.35
N ASN A 81 13.34 3.09 -9.07
CA ASN A 81 13.56 4.22 -8.17
C ASN A 81 12.35 5.15 -8.06
N ARG A 82 11.14 4.58 -8.07
CA ARG A 82 9.89 5.31 -7.93
C ARG A 82 9.28 5.04 -6.57
N ASN A 83 8.81 6.10 -5.90
CA ASN A 83 8.01 5.97 -4.69
C ASN A 83 6.71 5.23 -5.01
N VAL A 84 6.22 4.46 -4.05
CA VAL A 84 4.98 3.70 -4.17
C VAL A 84 4.04 4.08 -3.04
N ILE A 85 2.79 4.34 -3.40
CA ILE A 85 1.71 4.43 -2.43
C ILE A 85 0.72 3.32 -2.78
N ALA A 86 0.63 2.35 -1.88
CA ALA A 86 -0.31 1.24 -2.00
C ALA A 86 -1.47 1.46 -1.04
N ASP A 87 -2.68 1.40 -1.57
CA ASP A 87 -3.88 1.59 -0.76
C ASP A 87 -4.73 0.32 -0.86
N PHE A 88 -4.76 -0.41 0.23
CA PHE A 88 -5.58 -1.62 0.36
C PHE A 88 -5.80 -1.95 1.84
N VAL A 89 -6.75 -2.85 2.10
CA VAL A 89 -7.14 -3.19 3.48
C VAL A 89 -5.96 -3.72 4.28
N CYS A 90 -5.19 -4.63 3.71
CA CYS A 90 -4.02 -5.25 4.34
C CYS A 90 -4.35 -5.71 5.77
N PRO A 91 -5.27 -6.69 5.94
CA PRO A 91 -5.99 -6.86 7.20
C PRO A 91 -5.20 -7.54 8.32
N THR A 92 -4.08 -8.20 8.03
CA THR A 92 -3.35 -8.98 9.04
C THR A 92 -1.92 -8.49 9.21
N GLU A 93 -1.35 -8.75 10.39
CA GLU A 93 0.06 -8.47 10.66
C GLU A 93 0.97 -9.20 9.65
N GLN A 94 0.62 -10.44 9.31
CA GLN A 94 1.41 -11.22 8.35
C GLN A 94 1.41 -10.57 6.97
N THR A 95 0.26 -10.13 6.48
CA THR A 95 0.16 -9.45 5.18
C THR A 95 0.98 -8.16 5.16
N ARG A 96 0.95 -7.40 6.25
CA ARG A 96 1.73 -6.18 6.38
C ARG A 96 3.22 -6.45 6.40
N ALA A 97 3.65 -7.47 7.14
CA ALA A 97 5.06 -7.88 7.19
C ALA A 97 5.55 -8.33 5.80
N ASP A 98 4.74 -9.11 5.10
CA ASP A 98 5.07 -9.58 3.75
C ASP A 98 5.14 -8.44 2.74
N PHE A 99 4.25 -7.46 2.85
CA PHE A 99 4.29 -6.28 1.98
C PHE A 99 5.55 -5.44 2.24
N GLY A 100 5.92 -5.27 3.51
CA GLY A 100 7.17 -4.64 3.89
C GLY A 100 7.24 -3.14 3.58
N ALA A 101 6.21 -2.38 3.94
CA ALA A 101 6.22 -0.94 3.73
C ALA A 101 7.25 -0.23 4.59
N ASP A 102 7.83 0.85 4.07
CA ASP A 102 8.70 1.74 4.84
C ASP A 102 7.89 2.59 5.82
N TYR A 103 6.67 3.00 5.42
CA TYR A 103 5.76 3.76 6.27
C TYR A 103 4.35 3.20 6.15
N ILE A 104 3.63 3.18 7.26
CA ILE A 104 2.25 2.73 7.34
C ILE A 104 1.37 3.88 7.81
N ILE A 105 0.36 4.19 7.02
CA ILE A 105 -0.71 5.11 7.38
C ILE A 105 -1.96 4.27 7.64
N TRP A 106 -2.44 4.31 8.87
CA TRP A 106 -3.66 3.58 9.25
C TRP A 106 -4.85 4.53 9.27
N MET A 107 -5.79 4.25 8.37
CA MET A 107 -7.05 4.98 8.33
C MET A 107 -8.04 4.36 9.32
N ASP A 108 -7.95 4.79 10.57
CA ASP A 108 -8.79 4.31 11.67
C ASP A 108 -9.99 5.25 11.83
N THR A 109 -10.71 5.47 10.75
CA THR A 109 -11.86 6.39 10.71
C THR A 109 -13.18 5.69 11.00
N ILE A 110 -13.22 4.37 10.85
CA ILE A 110 -14.40 3.54 11.09
C ILE A 110 -13.97 2.27 11.81
N LYS A 111 -14.87 1.73 12.65
CA LYS A 111 -14.59 0.50 13.39
C LYS A 111 -15.06 -0.75 12.65
N GLU A 112 -16.07 -0.61 11.80
CA GLU A 112 -16.62 -1.68 10.99
C GLU A 112 -16.84 -1.17 9.57
N GLY A 113 -16.30 -1.91 8.60
CA GLY A 113 -16.61 -1.69 7.19
C GLY A 113 -17.90 -2.41 6.82
N ARG A 114 -18.32 -2.23 5.57
CA ARG A 114 -19.54 -2.83 5.02
C ARG A 114 -19.42 -4.33 4.70
N PHE A 115 -18.22 -4.90 4.78
CA PHE A 115 -17.98 -6.32 4.49
C PHE A 115 -17.63 -7.04 5.79
N GLU A 116 -18.55 -7.86 6.27
CA GLU A 116 -18.41 -8.55 7.55
C GLU A 116 -17.20 -9.49 7.60
N ASP A 117 -16.94 -10.23 6.51
CA ASP A 117 -15.80 -11.13 6.44
C ASP A 117 -14.47 -10.38 6.62
N THR A 118 -14.36 -9.21 6.02
CA THR A 118 -13.18 -8.36 6.17
C THR A 118 -13.06 -7.81 7.59
N ASN A 119 -14.19 -7.42 8.21
CA ASN A 119 -14.21 -6.95 9.60
C ASN A 119 -13.67 -8.01 10.55
N LYS A 120 -14.08 -9.28 10.34
CA LYS A 120 -13.66 -10.39 11.20
C LYS A 120 -12.19 -10.71 11.10
N MET A 121 -11.61 -10.56 9.89
CA MET A 121 -10.21 -10.90 9.69
C MET A 121 -9.26 -9.73 10.00
N PHE A 122 -9.79 -8.51 10.14
CA PHE A 122 -8.96 -7.33 10.32
C PHE A 122 -8.32 -7.31 11.71
N GLU A 123 -7.00 -7.29 11.72
CA GLU A 123 -6.20 -7.13 12.93
C GLU A 123 -5.72 -5.67 13.00
N PRO A 124 -6.10 -4.89 14.02
CA PRO A 124 -5.57 -3.53 14.17
C PRO A 124 -4.03 -3.55 14.22
N PRO A 125 -3.36 -2.61 13.56
CA PRO A 125 -1.90 -2.63 13.54
C PRO A 125 -1.32 -2.29 14.90
N LYS A 126 -0.29 -3.03 15.31
CA LYS A 126 0.47 -2.73 16.52
C LYS A 126 1.47 -1.60 16.27
N LYS A 127 1.94 -1.47 15.03
CA LYS A 127 2.88 -0.44 14.61
C LYS A 127 2.36 0.25 13.36
N TYR A 128 2.35 1.57 13.41
CA TYR A 128 2.03 2.42 12.28
C TYR A 128 2.66 3.79 12.51
N ASP A 129 2.86 4.54 11.45
CA ASP A 129 3.54 5.83 11.52
C ASP A 129 2.55 7.00 11.66
N PHE A 130 1.38 6.83 11.04
CA PHE A 130 0.35 7.88 11.02
C PHE A 130 -1.05 7.29 11.14
#